data_1e08effed7d7a8eec79ec7c9359f0024
#
_entry.id   1e08effed7d7a8eec79ec7c9359f0024
#
_cell.length_a   1.000
_cell.length_b   1.000
_cell.length_c   1.000
_cell.angle_alpha   90.00
_cell.angle_beta   90.00
_cell.angle_gamma   90.00
#
_symmetry.space_group_name_H-M   'P 1'
#
loop_
_entity.id
_entity.type
_entity.pdbx_description
1 polymer ?
#
loop_
_entity_poly.entity_id
_entity_poly.type
_entity_poly.pdbx_seq_one_letter_code
_entity_poly.pdbx_strand_id
1 'polypeptide(L)'
;GITFRFIDTAGIRETNDTIENLGIERTFQKLEQAEIVLWIVDATNAVSRIPQLTTQILPRCEGKRLILVFNKTDLVQDASTIPNSSFTVAATNVQCISISAKGRTNLDKLQQMLISAANLPTVTQNDVIVTNIRHYEALTHALEAIHRVQQGLSENLSGDFVSQDIREGIYHLSDIAGEVTND
;
A
#
# COMPACT_ATOMS: atom_id res chain seq x y z
N GLY A 1 4.19 -9.24 9.72
CA GLY A 1 3.85 -9.38 8.29
C GLY A 1 2.96 -8.24 7.85
N ILE A 2 2.90 -7.98 6.54
CA ILE A 2 2.05 -6.94 5.96
C ILE A 2 0.70 -7.54 5.66
N THR A 3 -0.37 -6.85 6.04
CA THR A 3 -1.73 -7.27 5.75
C THR A 3 -2.31 -6.41 4.63
N PHE A 4 -2.71 -7.03 3.53
CA PHE A 4 -3.43 -6.38 2.44
C PHE A 4 -4.92 -6.71 2.54
N ARG A 5 -5.76 -5.69 2.39
CA ARG A 5 -7.19 -5.85 2.21
C ARG A 5 -7.50 -5.82 0.71
N PHE A 6 -7.93 -6.93 0.15
CA PHE A 6 -8.38 -6.99 -1.24
C PHE A 6 -9.88 -6.66 -1.32
N ILE A 7 -10.21 -5.82 -2.29
CA ILE A 7 -11.60 -5.49 -2.62
C ILE A 7 -11.85 -6.03 -4.01
N ASP A 8 -12.61 -7.11 -4.10
CA ASP A 8 -13.04 -7.67 -5.39
C ASP A 8 -14.14 -6.79 -6.00
N THR A 9 -14.04 -6.59 -7.31
CA THR A 9 -14.95 -5.73 -8.06
C THR A 9 -15.52 -6.50 -9.26
N ALA A 10 -16.75 -6.19 -9.65
CA ALA A 10 -17.28 -6.65 -10.91
C ALA A 10 -16.41 -6.14 -12.06
N GLY A 11 -16.08 -7.01 -13.02
CA GLY A 11 -15.27 -6.61 -14.17
C GLY A 11 -15.94 -5.50 -14.97
N ILE A 12 -15.16 -4.51 -15.40
CA ILE A 12 -15.65 -3.43 -16.26
C ILE A 12 -15.80 -3.99 -17.68
N ARG A 13 -17.02 -4.10 -18.14
CA ARG A 13 -17.36 -4.47 -19.51
C ARG A 13 -18.30 -3.42 -20.07
N GLU A 14 -18.13 -3.06 -21.34
CA GLU A 14 -19.13 -2.26 -22.02
C GLU A 14 -20.40 -3.10 -22.19
N THR A 15 -21.50 -2.62 -21.61
CA THR A 15 -22.80 -3.28 -21.67
C THR A 15 -23.91 -2.23 -21.79
N ASN A 16 -24.95 -2.59 -22.49
CA ASN A 16 -26.19 -1.81 -22.57
C ASN A 16 -27.18 -2.17 -21.47
N ASP A 17 -26.82 -3.09 -20.55
CA ASP A 17 -27.71 -3.51 -19.47
C ASP A 17 -27.60 -2.58 -18.27
N THR A 18 -28.75 -2.12 -17.79
CA THR A 18 -28.87 -1.19 -16.65
C THR A 18 -28.36 -1.80 -15.34
N ILE A 19 -28.47 -3.12 -15.17
CA ILE A 19 -28.01 -3.82 -13.97
C ILE A 19 -26.48 -3.91 -13.93
N GLU A 20 -25.84 -4.15 -15.09
CA GLU A 20 -24.38 -4.16 -15.20
C GLU A 20 -23.79 -2.74 -15.03
N ASN A 21 -24.46 -1.70 -15.49
CA ASN A 21 -24.04 -0.31 -15.29
C ASN A 21 -24.01 0.08 -13.79
N LEU A 22 -24.95 -0.39 -12.98
CA LEU A 22 -24.93 -0.23 -11.53
C LEU A 22 -23.75 -0.98 -10.89
N GLY A 23 -23.35 -2.12 -11.44
CA GLY A 23 -22.14 -2.86 -11.03
C GLY A 23 -20.86 -2.11 -11.32
N ILE A 24 -20.77 -1.45 -12.47
CA ILE A 24 -19.62 -0.62 -12.89
C ILE A 24 -19.47 0.59 -11.98
N GLU A 25 -20.56 1.27 -11.63
CA GLU A 25 -20.53 2.43 -10.74
C GLU A 25 -20.03 2.04 -9.33
N ARG A 26 -20.49 0.92 -8.79
CA ARG A 26 -19.97 0.36 -7.54
C ARG A 26 -18.49 0.01 -7.62
N THR A 27 -18.03 -0.49 -8.76
CA THR A 27 -16.61 -0.76 -9.01
C THR A 27 -15.80 0.54 -8.92
N PHE A 28 -16.26 1.63 -9.52
CA PHE A 28 -15.58 2.92 -9.45
C PHE A 28 -15.56 3.51 -8.04
N GLN A 29 -16.66 3.41 -7.29
CA GLN A 29 -16.67 3.81 -5.87
C GLN A 29 -15.65 3.03 -5.01
N LYS A 30 -15.47 1.73 -5.29
CA LYS A 30 -14.46 0.92 -4.61
C LYS A 30 -13.04 1.29 -5.03
N LEU A 31 -12.85 1.63 -6.29
CA LEU A 31 -11.58 2.08 -6.82
C LEU A 31 -11.14 3.39 -6.16
N GLU A 32 -12.06 4.31 -5.88
CA GLU A 32 -11.78 5.57 -5.18
C GLU A 32 -11.20 5.35 -3.77
N GLN A 33 -11.59 4.29 -3.09
CA GLN A 33 -11.14 3.93 -1.74
C GLN A 33 -9.80 3.19 -1.72
N ALA A 34 -9.33 2.71 -2.88
CA ALA A 34 -8.10 1.93 -2.97
C ALA A 34 -6.87 2.84 -3.11
N GLU A 35 -5.77 2.49 -2.43
CA GLU A 35 -4.45 3.10 -2.60
C GLU A 35 -3.67 2.45 -3.74
N ILE A 36 -3.86 1.14 -3.91
CA ILE A 36 -3.23 0.33 -4.96
C ILE A 36 -4.34 -0.25 -5.81
N VAL A 37 -4.23 -0.08 -7.12
CA VAL A 37 -5.17 -0.62 -8.09
C VAL A 37 -4.48 -1.68 -8.92
N LEU A 38 -5.01 -2.91 -8.87
CA LEU A 38 -4.61 -3.99 -9.77
C LEU A 38 -5.60 -4.04 -10.94
N TRP A 39 -5.16 -3.62 -12.11
CA TRP A 39 -5.95 -3.76 -13.32
C TRP A 39 -5.58 -5.07 -14.02
N ILE A 40 -6.43 -6.09 -13.84
CA ILE A 40 -6.19 -7.43 -14.36
C ILE A 40 -6.85 -7.58 -15.72
N VAL A 41 -6.06 -7.92 -16.73
CA VAL A 41 -6.48 -8.11 -18.12
C VAL A 41 -6.15 -9.53 -18.57
N ASP A 42 -7.00 -10.12 -19.39
CA ASP A 42 -6.71 -11.37 -20.07
C ASP A 42 -5.67 -11.13 -21.17
N ALA A 43 -4.52 -11.77 -21.05
CA ALA A 43 -3.39 -11.59 -21.96
C ALA A 43 -3.73 -11.95 -23.41
N THR A 44 -4.69 -12.84 -23.63
CA THR A 44 -5.09 -13.25 -24.98
C THR A 44 -5.78 -12.15 -25.79
N ASN A 45 -6.37 -11.13 -25.11
CA ASN A 45 -7.15 -10.04 -25.73
C ASN A 45 -6.68 -8.65 -25.31
N ALA A 46 -5.58 -8.57 -24.56
CA ALA A 46 -5.17 -7.35 -23.86
C ALA A 46 -4.98 -6.16 -24.81
N VAL A 47 -4.27 -6.37 -25.91
CA VAL A 47 -3.89 -5.30 -26.85
C VAL A 47 -5.10 -4.59 -27.46
N SER A 48 -6.18 -5.31 -27.70
CA SER A 48 -7.41 -4.73 -28.28
C SER A 48 -8.28 -4.01 -27.25
N ARG A 49 -8.25 -4.44 -25.98
CA ARG A 49 -9.14 -3.93 -24.92
C ARG A 49 -8.58 -2.78 -24.11
N ILE A 50 -7.27 -2.72 -23.94
CA ILE A 50 -6.63 -1.68 -23.14
C ILE A 50 -6.98 -0.28 -23.59
N PRO A 51 -6.91 0.10 -24.88
CA PRO A 51 -7.21 1.47 -25.31
C PRO A 51 -8.64 1.91 -24.96
N GLN A 52 -9.61 1.02 -25.06
CA GLN A 52 -11.02 1.31 -24.76
C GLN A 52 -11.26 1.56 -23.27
N LEU A 53 -10.61 0.77 -22.40
CA LEU A 53 -10.79 0.85 -20.95
C LEU A 53 -9.93 1.95 -20.30
N THR A 54 -8.88 2.38 -20.98
CA THR A 54 -7.94 3.39 -20.48
C THR A 54 -8.63 4.70 -20.14
N THR A 55 -9.52 5.17 -21.00
CA THR A 55 -10.26 6.42 -20.80
C THR A 55 -11.15 6.40 -19.55
N GLN A 56 -11.55 5.23 -19.09
CA GLN A 56 -12.41 5.07 -17.92
C GLN A 56 -11.61 4.85 -16.63
N ILE A 57 -10.47 4.18 -16.70
CA ILE A 57 -9.70 3.74 -15.53
C ILE A 57 -8.64 4.77 -15.14
N LEU A 58 -7.83 5.25 -16.09
CA LEU A 58 -6.69 6.12 -15.77
C LEU A 58 -7.08 7.40 -15.01
N PRO A 59 -8.13 8.14 -15.38
CA PRO A 59 -8.50 9.36 -14.65
C PRO A 59 -8.86 9.10 -13.18
N ARG A 60 -9.34 7.88 -12.89
CA ARG A 60 -9.73 7.47 -11.52
C ARG A 60 -8.58 6.90 -10.70
N CYS A 61 -7.44 6.68 -11.35
CA CYS A 61 -6.23 6.21 -10.69
C CYS A 61 -5.23 7.33 -10.40
N GLU A 62 -5.61 8.59 -10.63
CA GLU A 62 -4.75 9.74 -10.31
C GLU A 62 -4.41 9.74 -8.81
N GLY A 63 -3.14 9.89 -8.50
CA GLY A 63 -2.62 9.80 -7.13
C GLY A 63 -2.55 8.39 -6.53
N LYS A 64 -2.96 7.35 -7.27
CA LYS A 64 -2.94 5.95 -6.84
C LYS A 64 -1.83 5.18 -7.54
N ARG A 65 -1.49 4.02 -6.99
CA ARG A 65 -0.52 3.11 -7.60
C ARG A 65 -1.25 2.10 -8.47
N LEU A 66 -1.15 2.29 -9.77
CA LEU A 66 -1.75 1.39 -10.76
C LEU A 66 -0.73 0.35 -11.22
N ILE A 67 -1.09 -0.92 -11.11
CA ILE A 67 -0.33 -2.06 -11.65
C ILE A 67 -1.20 -2.78 -12.66
N LEU A 68 -0.75 -2.85 -13.91
CA LEU A 68 -1.40 -3.58 -14.98
C LEU A 68 -0.93 -5.04 -14.97
N VAL A 69 -1.85 -5.98 -14.79
CA VAL A 69 -1.55 -7.40 -14.67
C VAL A 69 -2.10 -8.15 -15.88
N PHE A 70 -1.23 -8.66 -16.73
CA PHE A 70 -1.60 -9.53 -17.84
C PHE A 70 -1.69 -10.97 -17.33
N ASN A 71 -2.91 -11.47 -17.13
CA ASN A 71 -3.15 -12.84 -16.64
C ASN A 71 -3.41 -13.81 -17.80
N LYS A 72 -3.30 -15.09 -17.53
CA LYS A 72 -3.47 -16.21 -18.48
C LYS A 72 -2.39 -16.27 -19.56
N THR A 73 -1.16 -15.93 -19.21
CA THR A 73 -0.03 -16.00 -20.14
C THR A 73 0.26 -17.43 -20.61
N ASP A 74 -0.22 -18.44 -19.89
CA ASP A 74 -0.19 -19.85 -20.30
C ASP A 74 -1.00 -20.16 -21.57
N LEU A 75 -1.91 -19.27 -21.95
CA LEU A 75 -2.73 -19.41 -23.17
C LEU A 75 -2.19 -18.62 -24.37
N VAL A 76 -1.13 -17.82 -24.16
CA VAL A 76 -0.54 -16.99 -25.21
C VAL A 76 0.60 -17.73 -25.89
N GLN A 77 0.56 -17.85 -27.21
CA GLN A 77 1.56 -18.59 -28.00
C GLN A 77 2.91 -17.87 -28.04
N ASP A 78 2.90 -16.53 -28.08
CA ASP A 78 4.11 -15.72 -28.11
C ASP A 78 4.13 -14.75 -26.93
N ALA A 79 4.84 -15.13 -25.88
CA ALA A 79 4.99 -14.35 -24.67
C ALA A 79 5.76 -13.03 -24.89
N SER A 80 6.49 -12.88 -25.99
CA SER A 80 7.25 -11.66 -26.31
C SER A 80 6.33 -10.47 -26.66
N THR A 81 5.09 -10.74 -27.03
CA THR A 81 4.08 -9.72 -27.35
C THR A 81 3.48 -9.04 -26.13
N ILE A 82 3.72 -9.60 -24.94
CA ILE A 82 3.15 -9.09 -23.68
C ILE A 82 4.22 -8.32 -22.91
N PRO A 83 3.97 -7.04 -22.54
CA PRO A 83 4.90 -6.24 -21.74
C PRO A 83 5.13 -6.84 -20.35
N ASN A 84 6.39 -6.85 -19.88
CA ASN A 84 6.76 -7.49 -18.61
C ASN A 84 7.26 -6.54 -17.51
N SER A 85 7.41 -5.25 -17.79
CA SER A 85 7.94 -4.30 -16.80
C SER A 85 7.19 -3.00 -16.77
N SER A 86 6.93 -2.42 -17.92
CA SER A 86 6.16 -1.20 -18.06
C SER A 86 5.40 -1.18 -19.38
N PHE A 87 4.27 -0.51 -19.38
CA PHE A 87 3.42 -0.36 -20.54
C PHE A 87 2.92 1.08 -20.61
N THR A 88 3.08 1.71 -21.76
CA THR A 88 2.62 3.09 -21.96
C THR A 88 1.17 3.09 -22.41
N VAL A 89 0.30 3.70 -21.61
CA VAL A 89 -1.12 3.83 -21.86
C VAL A 89 -1.49 5.31 -21.83
N ALA A 90 -2.04 5.85 -22.90
CA ALA A 90 -2.41 7.27 -23.01
C ALA A 90 -1.30 8.23 -22.54
N ALA A 91 -0.07 8.01 -22.99
CA ALA A 91 1.14 8.74 -22.59
C ALA A 91 1.58 8.58 -21.12
N THR A 92 0.90 7.75 -20.33
CA THR A 92 1.28 7.42 -18.95
C THR A 92 2.04 6.10 -18.94
N ASN A 93 3.21 6.09 -18.30
CA ASN A 93 3.97 4.84 -18.09
C ASN A 93 3.43 4.11 -16.86
N VAL A 94 2.80 2.96 -17.08
CA VAL A 94 2.19 2.13 -16.02
C VAL A 94 3.06 0.91 -15.79
N GLN A 95 3.34 0.61 -14.52
CA GLN A 95 4.02 -0.65 -14.18
C GLN A 95 3.15 -1.84 -14.58
N CYS A 96 3.75 -2.85 -15.20
CA CYS A 96 3.02 -4.03 -15.59
C CYS A 96 3.77 -5.33 -15.28
N ILE A 97 3.01 -6.40 -15.21
CA ILE A 97 3.53 -7.75 -15.01
C ILE A 97 2.68 -8.77 -15.75
N SER A 98 3.34 -9.76 -16.31
CA SER A 98 2.71 -10.90 -16.96
C SER A 98 2.72 -12.11 -16.02
N ILE A 99 1.53 -12.66 -15.74
CA ILE A 99 1.35 -13.80 -14.84
C ILE A 99 0.51 -14.91 -15.48
N SER A 100 0.64 -16.11 -14.94
CA SER A 100 -0.39 -17.13 -15.05
C SER A 100 -0.86 -17.52 -13.65
N ALA A 101 -2.05 -17.12 -13.28
CA ALA A 101 -2.64 -17.50 -11.99
C ALA A 101 -2.84 -19.03 -11.92
N LYS A 102 -3.25 -19.67 -13.03
CA LYS A 102 -3.43 -21.12 -13.14
C LYS A 102 -2.09 -21.84 -13.04
N GLY A 103 -1.07 -21.38 -13.77
CA GLY A 103 0.28 -21.97 -13.78
C GLY A 103 1.16 -21.48 -12.63
N ARG A 104 0.68 -20.60 -11.76
CA ARG A 104 1.43 -19.97 -10.66
C ARG A 104 2.72 -19.27 -11.10
N THR A 105 2.75 -18.76 -12.32
CA THR A 105 3.92 -18.09 -12.89
C THR A 105 3.94 -16.63 -12.47
N ASN A 106 5.10 -16.13 -12.01
CA ASN A 106 5.36 -14.74 -11.61
C ASN A 106 4.47 -14.20 -10.47
N LEU A 107 3.83 -15.06 -9.68
CA LEU A 107 3.03 -14.60 -8.51
C LEU A 107 3.91 -13.99 -7.44
N ASP A 108 5.11 -14.54 -7.20
CA ASP A 108 6.07 -13.98 -6.24
C ASP A 108 6.53 -12.58 -6.65
N LYS A 109 6.73 -12.35 -7.96
CA LYS A 109 7.08 -11.01 -8.46
C LYS A 109 5.91 -10.03 -8.29
N LEU A 110 4.68 -10.45 -8.54
CA LEU A 110 3.49 -9.63 -8.28
C LEU A 110 3.40 -9.26 -6.79
N GLN A 111 3.66 -10.23 -5.90
CA GLN A 111 3.69 -9.97 -4.46
C GLN A 111 4.76 -8.93 -4.10
N GLN A 112 5.97 -9.03 -4.65
CA GLN A 112 7.02 -8.03 -4.43
C GLN A 112 6.63 -6.64 -4.96
N MET A 113 5.97 -6.57 -6.11
CA MET A 113 5.45 -5.31 -6.65
C MET A 113 4.40 -4.69 -5.74
N LEU A 114 3.50 -5.49 -5.16
CA LEU A 114 2.50 -5.01 -4.19
C LEU A 114 3.17 -4.47 -2.92
N ILE A 115 4.16 -5.17 -2.39
CA ILE A 115 4.93 -4.72 -1.22
C ILE A 115 5.63 -3.38 -1.52
N SER A 116 6.27 -3.27 -2.67
CA SER A 116 6.92 -2.03 -3.10
C SER A 116 5.91 -0.90 -3.34
N ALA A 117 4.74 -1.24 -3.89
CA ALA A 117 3.66 -0.29 -4.10
C ALA A 117 3.04 0.21 -2.78
N ALA A 118 3.08 -0.55 -1.71
CA ALA A 118 2.59 -0.11 -0.40
C ALA A 118 3.49 0.94 0.28
N ASN A 119 4.59 1.37 -0.34
CA ASN A 119 5.59 2.31 0.24
C ASN A 119 6.07 1.92 1.64
N LEU A 120 6.05 0.64 1.92
CA LEU A 120 6.59 0.19 3.19
C LEU A 120 8.09 0.39 3.17
N PRO A 121 8.66 0.99 4.22
CA PRO A 121 10.10 1.07 4.33
C PRO A 121 10.66 -0.35 4.21
N THR A 122 11.75 -0.51 3.48
CA THR A 122 12.51 -1.77 3.47
C THR A 122 12.97 -2.01 4.89
N VAL A 123 12.32 -2.96 5.57
CA VAL A 123 12.71 -3.34 6.93
C VAL A 123 14.03 -4.07 6.83
N THR A 124 15.08 -3.45 7.33
CA THR A 124 16.37 -4.11 7.52
C THR A 124 16.33 -4.95 8.79
N GLN A 125 17.23 -5.91 8.96
CA GLN A 125 17.28 -6.75 10.16
C GLN A 125 17.44 -5.96 11.48
N ASN A 126 17.81 -4.69 11.39
CA ASN A 126 18.00 -3.80 12.54
C ASN A 126 16.79 -2.86 12.78
N ASP A 127 15.76 -2.90 11.92
CA ASP A 127 14.58 -2.05 12.09
C ASP A 127 13.60 -2.65 13.08
N VAL A 128 13.24 -1.89 14.08
CA VAL A 128 12.22 -2.26 15.06
C VAL A 128 10.84 -1.93 14.47
N ILE A 129 10.04 -2.98 14.21
CA ILE A 129 8.67 -2.80 13.71
C ILE A 129 7.73 -2.70 14.90
N VAL A 130 7.11 -1.55 15.07
CA VAL A 130 6.03 -1.37 16.04
C VAL A 130 4.71 -1.80 15.40
N THR A 131 4.22 -2.99 15.77
CA THR A 131 2.99 -3.57 15.22
C THR A 131 1.74 -3.27 16.03
N ASN A 132 1.89 -2.72 17.25
CA ASN A 132 0.82 -2.39 18.16
C ASN A 132 0.64 -0.86 18.22
N ILE A 133 -0.57 -0.39 17.92
CA ILE A 133 -0.89 1.04 17.93
C ILE A 133 -0.65 1.69 19.31
N ARG A 134 -0.91 0.95 20.40
CA ARG A 134 -0.61 1.42 21.77
C ARG A 134 0.89 1.65 21.99
N HIS A 135 1.74 0.75 21.47
CA HIS A 135 3.18 0.93 21.54
C HIS A 135 3.66 2.12 20.72
N TYR A 136 3.04 2.36 19.55
CA TYR A 136 3.34 3.53 18.72
C TYR A 136 2.98 4.84 19.46
N GLU A 137 1.80 4.91 20.05
CA GLU A 137 1.35 6.07 20.83
C GLU A 137 2.26 6.31 22.04
N ALA A 138 2.57 5.25 22.80
CA ALA A 138 3.47 5.34 23.95
C ALA A 138 4.88 5.81 23.56
N LEU A 139 5.45 5.29 22.45
CA LEU A 139 6.75 5.74 21.94
C LEU A 139 6.71 7.20 21.46
N THR A 140 5.60 7.64 20.86
CA THR A 140 5.43 9.02 20.42
C THR A 140 5.43 9.98 21.63
N HIS A 141 4.65 9.66 22.68
CA HIS A 141 4.65 10.47 23.90
C HIS A 141 5.98 10.46 24.64
N ALA A 142 6.66 9.32 24.70
CA ALA A 142 8.00 9.22 25.27
C ALA A 142 9.01 10.11 24.51
N LEU A 143 8.94 10.12 23.17
CA LEU A 143 9.79 10.96 22.34
C LEU A 143 9.52 12.46 22.56
N GLU A 144 8.26 12.87 22.68
CA GLU A 144 7.87 14.24 23.01
C GLU A 144 8.42 14.68 24.37
N ALA A 145 8.33 13.80 25.39
CA ALA A 145 8.90 14.07 26.70
C ALA A 145 10.44 14.23 26.64
N ILE A 146 11.13 13.38 25.88
CA ILE A 146 12.58 13.50 25.69
C ILE A 146 12.96 14.81 24.98
N HIS A 147 12.19 15.25 24.00
CA HIS A 147 12.41 16.56 23.35
C HIS A 147 12.27 17.71 24.33
N ARG A 148 11.26 17.69 25.23
CA ARG A 148 11.12 18.70 26.28
C ARG A 148 12.29 18.70 27.25
N VAL A 149 12.78 17.50 27.63
CA VAL A 149 14.01 17.37 28.45
C VAL A 149 15.20 18.03 27.75
N GLN A 150 15.41 17.72 26.48
CA GLN A 150 16.51 18.29 25.71
C GLN A 150 16.43 19.82 25.61
N GLN A 151 15.23 20.34 25.36
CA GLN A 151 14.99 21.77 25.32
C GLN A 151 15.23 22.43 26.69
N GLY A 152 14.66 21.84 27.75
CA GLY A 152 14.84 22.36 29.11
C GLY A 152 16.29 22.40 29.55
N LEU A 153 17.10 21.42 29.20
CA LEU A 153 18.54 21.40 29.44
C LEU A 153 19.27 22.52 28.64
N SER A 154 18.88 22.74 27.38
CA SER A 154 19.49 23.78 26.54
C SER A 154 19.16 25.19 27.02
N GLU A 155 17.99 25.38 27.61
CA GLU A 155 17.49 26.64 28.15
C GLU A 155 17.86 26.87 29.64
N ASN A 156 18.60 25.93 30.25
CA ASN A 156 18.97 25.94 31.68
C ASN A 156 17.78 26.06 32.61
N LEU A 157 16.66 25.38 32.30
CA LEU A 157 15.48 25.33 33.18
C LEU A 157 15.81 24.62 34.49
N SER A 158 15.03 24.90 35.55
CA SER A 158 15.24 24.26 36.85
C SER A 158 15.13 22.74 36.75
N GLY A 159 15.94 22.01 37.53
CA GLY A 159 15.98 20.56 37.54
C GLY A 159 14.63 19.90 37.84
N ASP A 160 13.72 20.57 38.50
CA ASP A 160 12.38 20.05 38.83
C ASP A 160 11.53 19.85 37.57
N PHE A 161 11.55 20.81 36.63
CA PHE A 161 10.81 20.67 35.36
C PHE A 161 11.40 19.57 34.49
N VAL A 162 12.74 19.52 34.38
CA VAL A 162 13.42 18.44 33.61
C VAL A 162 13.14 17.08 34.22
N SER A 163 13.11 16.97 35.54
CA SER A 163 12.79 15.72 36.26
C SER A 163 11.37 15.25 36.00
N GLN A 164 10.41 16.16 35.87
CA GLN A 164 9.03 15.82 35.55
C GLN A 164 8.90 15.23 34.15
N ASP A 165 9.53 15.85 33.14
CA ASP A 165 9.51 15.35 31.76
C ASP A 165 10.22 13.97 31.64
N ILE A 166 11.29 13.74 32.40
CA ILE A 166 11.96 12.45 32.47
C ILE A 166 11.02 11.36 33.01
N ARG A 167 10.29 11.65 34.12
CA ARG A 167 9.33 10.71 34.70
C ARG A 167 8.19 10.39 33.73
N GLU A 168 7.69 11.38 33.01
CA GLU A 168 6.66 11.18 31.98
C GLU A 168 7.17 10.27 30.84
N GLY A 169 8.40 10.49 30.35
CA GLY A 169 9.03 9.63 29.35
C GLY A 169 9.18 8.18 29.85
N ILE A 170 9.61 7.99 31.10
CA ILE A 170 9.74 6.67 31.71
C ILE A 170 8.37 5.99 31.85
N TYR A 171 7.35 6.72 32.26
CA TYR A 171 5.98 6.22 32.39
C TYR A 171 5.48 5.64 31.07
N HIS A 172 5.61 6.37 29.96
CA HIS A 172 5.18 5.90 28.64
C HIS A 172 6.00 4.69 28.16
N LEU A 173 7.30 4.64 28.46
CA LEU A 173 8.12 3.47 28.12
C LEU A 173 7.76 2.24 28.96
N SER A 174 7.41 2.41 30.24
CA SER A 174 7.00 1.32 31.12
C SER A 174 5.67 0.68 30.69
N ASP A 175 4.76 1.42 30.07
CA ASP A 175 3.50 0.88 29.52
C ASP A 175 3.77 -0.10 28.35
N ILE A 176 4.90 0.05 27.65
CA ILE A 176 5.33 -0.90 26.62
C ILE A 176 5.99 -2.13 27.22
N ALA A 177 6.85 -1.93 28.22
CA ALA A 177 7.60 -3.01 28.87
C ALA A 177 6.73 -3.85 29.82
N GLY A 178 5.53 -3.38 30.18
CA GLY A 178 4.65 -4.03 31.15
C GLY A 178 5.12 -3.89 32.60
N GLU A 179 6.07 -3.00 32.86
CA GLU A 179 6.54 -2.67 34.22
C GLU A 179 5.81 -1.42 34.71
N VAL A 180 5.03 -1.59 35.77
CA VAL A 180 4.47 -0.45 36.50
C VAL A 180 5.50 -0.06 37.55
N THR A 181 6.20 1.05 37.35
CA THR A 181 7.02 1.64 38.40
C THR A 181 6.08 2.24 39.46
N ASN A 182 5.81 1.47 40.51
CA ASN A 182 5.20 1.99 41.75
C ASN A 182 6.29 2.64 42.58
N ASP A 183 6.22 3.96 42.70
CA ASP A 183 6.77 4.71 43.83
C ASP A 183 5.64 5.20 44.72
#